data_4f9ccf801a5a439f7a90d64edb441a5b
#
_entry.id   4f9ccf801a5a439f7a90d64edb441a5b
#
_cell.length_a   1.000
_cell.length_b   1.000
_cell.length_c   1.000
_cell.angle_alpha   90.00
_cell.angle_beta   90.00
_cell.angle_gamma   90.00
#
_symmetry.space_group_name_H-M   'P 1'
#
loop_
_entity.id
_entity.type
_entity.pdbx_description
1 polymer ?
#
loop_
_entity_poly.entity_id
_entity_poly.type
_entity_poly.pdbx_seq_one_letter_code
_entity_poly.pdbx_strand_id
1 'polypeptide(L)'
;MSDAAPRTPRVFSGIQPSGNLTLGNYLGALRRFVESQERGVDSVYCVVDMHAITVWQVPEKLRGTIRELAAAFIASGIDPERSILFNQSQVSGHAELAWIFNCVARIGWMYRMTQFKDKAGKNTENSSLGLLAYPSLMAADILLYHATHVPVGEDQKQHIELTRDIAAKFNHDYGVDFFPMPEPVIEGTATRVMSLRDGTKKMSKSDPSDQSRINMTDDADTIAAKIRKARTDPEPLPETWDGLAERPEARNLVNIYAALSGETREAVMAQFAGKAFSVFKPALAEVVVAQLAPISGRMRDLLADPAEIDRILGRGAERAAEIADPILARAKEIVGFVQSR
;
A
#
# COMPACT_ATOMS: atom_id res chain seq x y z
N MET A 1 16.21 31.96 -12.50
CA MET A 1 15.54 31.53 -11.27
C MET A 1 14.08 31.41 -11.65
N SER A 2 13.57 30.21 -11.73
CA SER A 2 12.16 29.94 -12.13
C SER A 2 11.27 30.28 -10.94
N ASP A 3 10.40 31.29 -11.10
CA ASP A 3 9.31 31.63 -10.18
C ASP A 3 8.16 30.62 -10.34
N ALA A 4 8.46 29.32 -10.15
CA ALA A 4 7.41 28.32 -10.09
C ALA A 4 6.63 28.53 -8.80
N ALA A 5 5.35 28.87 -8.91
CA ALA A 5 4.45 28.96 -7.76
C ALA A 5 4.54 27.66 -6.94
N PRO A 6 4.49 27.74 -5.60
CA PRO A 6 4.58 26.57 -4.76
C PRO A 6 3.45 25.59 -5.13
N ARG A 7 3.82 24.37 -5.54
CA ARG A 7 2.85 23.33 -5.88
C ARG A 7 2.11 22.89 -4.62
N THR A 8 0.80 22.78 -4.69
CA THR A 8 0.00 22.29 -3.57
C THR A 8 0.46 20.87 -3.22
N PRO A 9 0.76 20.58 -1.94
CA PRO A 9 1.14 19.23 -1.52
C PRO A 9 0.06 18.23 -1.89
N ARG A 10 0.41 17.20 -2.65
CA ARG A 10 -0.46 16.09 -3.02
C ARG A 10 0.23 14.77 -2.73
N VAL A 11 -0.51 13.86 -2.11
CA VAL A 11 -0.08 12.49 -1.83
C VAL A 11 -0.63 11.55 -2.88
N PHE A 12 0.22 10.68 -3.43
CA PHE A 12 -0.20 9.55 -4.24
C PHE A 12 0.21 8.25 -3.55
N SER A 13 -0.69 7.28 -3.48
CA SER A 13 -0.34 5.94 -3.03
C SER A 13 -1.12 4.88 -3.80
N GLY A 14 -0.40 3.84 -4.24
CA GLY A 14 -0.94 2.71 -4.97
C GLY A 14 -0.76 1.39 -4.22
N ILE A 15 -1.79 0.56 -4.19
CA ILE A 15 -1.72 -0.81 -3.66
C ILE A 15 -2.13 -1.80 -4.75
N GLN A 16 -1.34 -2.86 -4.92
CA GLN A 16 -1.68 -3.95 -5.84
C GLN A 16 -2.83 -4.80 -5.30
N PRO A 17 -3.85 -5.12 -6.14
CA PRO A 17 -4.97 -5.97 -5.78
C PRO A 17 -4.55 -7.45 -5.75
N SER A 18 -3.79 -7.82 -4.76
CA SER A 18 -3.22 -9.15 -4.62
C SER A 18 -4.03 -10.07 -3.67
N GLY A 19 -5.23 -9.62 -3.25
CA GLY A 19 -6.18 -10.34 -2.39
C GLY A 19 -5.72 -10.56 -0.95
N ASN A 20 -6.63 -11.01 -0.11
CA ASN A 20 -6.38 -11.42 1.28
C ASN A 20 -5.53 -10.40 2.07
N LEU A 21 -6.01 -9.17 2.17
CA LEU A 21 -5.35 -8.17 3.01
C LEU A 21 -5.35 -8.62 4.47
N THR A 22 -4.21 -8.40 5.12
CA THR A 22 -3.98 -8.84 6.50
C THR A 22 -3.94 -7.65 7.45
N LEU A 23 -3.98 -7.91 8.76
CA LEU A 23 -3.72 -6.92 9.81
C LEU A 23 -2.42 -6.13 9.54
N GLY A 24 -1.39 -6.79 8.96
CA GLY A 24 -0.15 -6.12 8.59
C GLY A 24 -0.34 -5.07 7.49
N ASN A 25 -1.25 -5.29 6.53
CA ASN A 25 -1.60 -4.29 5.51
C ASN A 25 -2.40 -3.13 6.10
N TYR A 26 -3.34 -3.43 7.01
CA TYR A 26 -4.11 -2.41 7.72
C TYR A 26 -3.21 -1.46 8.52
N LEU A 27 -2.39 -2.00 9.44
CA LEU A 27 -1.50 -1.20 10.28
C LEU A 27 -0.32 -0.57 9.52
N GLY A 28 0.11 -1.21 8.44
CA GLY A 28 1.25 -0.75 7.65
C GLY A 28 0.92 0.35 6.65
N ALA A 29 -0.32 0.40 6.14
CA ALA A 29 -0.70 1.32 5.08
C ALA A 29 -2.09 1.96 5.29
N LEU A 30 -3.18 1.17 5.32
CA LEU A 30 -4.54 1.71 5.25
C LEU A 30 -4.86 2.69 6.39
N ARG A 31 -4.48 2.36 7.61
CA ARG A 31 -4.68 3.25 8.77
C ARG A 31 -4.02 4.61 8.57
N ARG A 32 -2.81 4.64 8.01
CA ARG A 32 -2.08 5.89 7.75
C ARG A 32 -2.73 6.72 6.64
N PHE A 33 -3.33 6.08 5.65
CA PHE A 33 -4.08 6.78 4.62
C PHE A 33 -5.30 7.47 5.21
N VAL A 34 -6.00 6.81 6.13
CA VAL A 34 -7.11 7.42 6.88
C VAL A 34 -6.61 8.61 7.72
N GLU A 35 -5.51 8.44 8.45
CA GLU A 35 -4.91 9.53 9.23
C GLU A 35 -4.48 10.72 8.35
N SER A 36 -3.98 10.47 7.13
CA SER A 36 -3.66 11.54 6.16
C SER A 36 -4.91 12.27 5.68
N GLN A 37 -5.97 11.51 5.37
CA GLN A 37 -7.26 12.08 4.99
C GLN A 37 -7.85 12.95 6.12
N GLU A 38 -7.78 12.49 7.38
CA GLU A 38 -8.29 13.26 8.54
C GLU A 38 -7.53 14.57 8.75
N ARG A 39 -6.26 14.61 8.39
CA ARG A 39 -5.46 15.86 8.38
C ARG A 39 -5.76 16.78 7.19
N GLY A 40 -6.68 16.39 6.30
CA GLY A 40 -7.07 17.19 5.12
C GLY A 40 -6.01 17.22 4.01
N VAL A 41 -5.15 16.22 3.93
CA VAL A 41 -4.13 16.11 2.88
C VAL A 41 -4.81 15.73 1.56
N ASP A 42 -4.53 16.48 0.48
CA ASP A 42 -4.98 16.13 -0.88
C ASP A 42 -4.37 14.78 -1.28
N SER A 43 -5.20 13.74 -1.33
CA SER A 43 -4.76 12.36 -1.44
C SER A 43 -5.44 11.63 -2.60
N VAL A 44 -4.60 10.93 -3.38
CA VAL A 44 -4.99 10.09 -4.51
C VAL A 44 -4.59 8.66 -4.22
N TYR A 45 -5.57 7.78 -4.03
CA TYR A 45 -5.38 6.36 -3.75
C TYR A 45 -5.77 5.53 -4.96
N CYS A 46 -4.87 4.67 -5.41
CA CYS A 46 -5.02 3.89 -6.62
C CYS A 46 -4.94 2.40 -6.35
N VAL A 47 -5.92 1.65 -6.85
CA VAL A 47 -5.83 0.19 -6.99
C VAL A 47 -5.04 -0.08 -8.26
N VAL A 48 -3.75 -0.49 -8.12
CA VAL A 48 -2.83 -0.57 -9.26
C VAL A 48 -2.90 -1.96 -9.93
N ASP A 49 -3.97 -2.19 -10.67
CA ASP A 49 -4.26 -3.44 -11.36
C ASP A 49 -3.36 -3.69 -12.58
N MET A 50 -2.88 -2.65 -13.25
CA MET A 50 -1.91 -2.80 -14.34
C MET A 50 -0.56 -3.33 -13.83
N HIS A 51 -0.15 -2.97 -12.60
CA HIS A 51 1.01 -3.59 -11.97
C HIS A 51 0.78 -5.06 -11.61
N ALA A 52 -0.47 -5.43 -11.28
CA ALA A 52 -0.79 -6.81 -10.95
C ALA A 52 -0.61 -7.76 -12.14
N ILE A 53 -0.92 -7.33 -13.37
CA ILE A 53 -0.81 -8.16 -14.58
C ILE A 53 0.62 -8.28 -15.12
N THR A 54 1.62 -7.65 -14.51
CA THR A 54 3.03 -7.93 -14.79
C THR A 54 3.41 -9.39 -14.52
N VAL A 55 2.61 -10.04 -13.69
CA VAL A 55 2.58 -11.50 -13.48
C VAL A 55 1.19 -11.99 -13.88
N TRP A 56 1.13 -13.13 -14.57
CA TRP A 56 -0.14 -13.67 -15.05
C TRP A 56 -1.20 -13.79 -13.95
N GLN A 57 -2.42 -13.37 -14.23
CA GLN A 57 -3.56 -13.36 -13.31
C GLN A 57 -4.76 -14.08 -13.95
N VAL A 58 -5.52 -14.80 -13.13
CA VAL A 58 -6.85 -15.31 -13.53
C VAL A 58 -7.80 -14.10 -13.55
N PRO A 59 -8.48 -13.79 -14.69
CA PRO A 59 -9.28 -12.56 -14.82
C PRO A 59 -10.38 -12.41 -13.76
N GLU A 60 -11.10 -13.49 -13.45
CA GLU A 60 -12.16 -13.49 -12.44
C GLU A 60 -11.59 -13.18 -11.04
N LYS A 61 -10.43 -13.75 -10.72
CA LYS A 61 -9.76 -13.51 -9.46
C LYS A 61 -9.26 -12.08 -9.37
N LEU A 62 -8.69 -11.54 -10.45
CA LEU A 62 -8.24 -10.15 -10.50
C LEU A 62 -9.40 -9.18 -10.24
N ARG A 63 -10.54 -9.37 -10.91
CA ARG A 63 -11.76 -8.55 -10.65
C ARG A 63 -12.19 -8.62 -9.19
N GLY A 64 -12.20 -9.82 -8.61
CA GLY A 64 -12.55 -10.02 -7.21
C GLY A 64 -11.59 -9.30 -6.25
N THR A 65 -10.28 -9.40 -6.49
CA THR A 65 -9.26 -8.78 -5.63
C THR A 65 -9.19 -7.25 -5.78
N ILE A 66 -9.55 -6.69 -6.95
CA ILE A 66 -9.72 -5.24 -7.13
C ILE A 66 -10.82 -4.73 -6.21
N ARG A 67 -12.02 -5.37 -6.25
CA ARG A 67 -13.16 -4.99 -5.42
C ARG A 67 -12.89 -5.21 -3.94
N GLU A 68 -12.23 -6.31 -3.57
CA GLU A 68 -11.80 -6.58 -2.19
C GLU A 68 -10.90 -5.47 -1.65
N LEU A 69 -9.91 -5.03 -2.43
CA LEU A 69 -9.01 -3.95 -2.03
C LEU A 69 -9.76 -2.62 -1.91
N ALA A 70 -10.63 -2.28 -2.87
CA ALA A 70 -11.45 -1.07 -2.79
C ALA A 70 -12.37 -1.09 -1.56
N ALA A 71 -13.03 -2.23 -1.28
CA ALA A 71 -13.83 -2.41 -0.08
C ALA A 71 -13.00 -2.23 1.19
N ALA A 72 -11.75 -2.71 1.22
CA ALA A 72 -10.85 -2.54 2.35
C ALA A 72 -10.46 -1.08 2.59
N PHE A 73 -10.20 -0.29 1.54
CA PHE A 73 -9.96 1.15 1.66
C PHE A 73 -11.16 1.84 2.32
N ILE A 74 -12.36 1.63 1.76
CA ILE A 74 -13.59 2.28 2.23
C ILE A 74 -13.95 1.82 3.65
N ALA A 75 -13.88 0.52 3.93
CA ALA A 75 -14.19 -0.04 5.23
C ALA A 75 -13.21 0.41 6.32
N SER A 76 -11.95 0.67 5.95
CA SER A 76 -10.94 1.20 6.87
C SER A 76 -11.14 2.68 7.22
N GLY A 77 -12.01 3.41 6.50
CA GLY A 77 -12.34 4.80 6.77
C GLY A 77 -11.96 5.79 5.66
N ILE A 78 -11.46 5.32 4.50
CA ILE A 78 -11.30 6.21 3.35
C ILE A 78 -12.67 6.62 2.84
N ASP A 79 -12.92 7.93 2.85
CA ASP A 79 -14.11 8.56 2.30
C ASP A 79 -13.86 8.93 0.83
N PRO A 80 -14.56 8.29 -0.13
CA PRO A 80 -14.37 8.57 -1.56
C PRO A 80 -14.77 10.00 -1.97
N GLU A 81 -15.54 10.71 -1.17
CA GLU A 81 -15.89 12.13 -1.45
C GLU A 81 -14.74 13.07 -1.03
N ARG A 82 -13.96 12.70 -0.02
CA ARG A 82 -12.82 13.49 0.48
C ARG A 82 -11.52 13.18 -0.26
N SER A 83 -11.25 11.90 -0.47
CA SER A 83 -10.06 11.40 -1.19
C SER A 83 -10.45 10.82 -2.55
N ILE A 84 -9.56 10.87 -3.52
CA ILE A 84 -9.77 10.19 -4.81
C ILE A 84 -9.38 8.71 -4.62
N LEU A 85 -10.34 7.80 -4.84
CA LEU A 85 -10.11 6.35 -4.84
C LEU A 85 -10.57 5.76 -6.17
N PHE A 86 -9.66 5.17 -6.93
CA PHE A 86 -9.96 4.65 -8.27
C PHE A 86 -9.12 3.43 -8.64
N ASN A 87 -9.47 2.77 -9.74
CA ASN A 87 -8.70 1.67 -10.31
C ASN A 87 -7.85 2.16 -11.49
N GLN A 88 -6.56 1.84 -11.47
CA GLN A 88 -5.55 2.37 -12.40
C GLN A 88 -5.92 2.23 -13.88
N SER A 89 -6.42 1.07 -14.29
CA SER A 89 -6.79 0.80 -15.67
C SER A 89 -7.98 1.62 -16.19
N GLN A 90 -8.72 2.30 -15.31
CA GLN A 90 -9.83 3.19 -15.69
C GLN A 90 -9.35 4.58 -16.14
N VAL A 91 -8.07 4.92 -15.93
CA VAL A 91 -7.47 6.18 -16.38
C VAL A 91 -6.34 5.86 -17.37
N SER A 92 -6.60 6.01 -18.68
CA SER A 92 -5.65 5.63 -19.74
C SER A 92 -4.31 6.38 -19.68
N GLY A 93 -4.31 7.56 -19.07
CA GLY A 93 -3.13 8.40 -18.92
C GLY A 93 -1.94 7.70 -18.24
N HIS A 94 -2.19 6.73 -17.37
CA HIS A 94 -1.13 5.94 -16.75
C HIS A 94 -0.29 5.18 -17.79
N ALA A 95 -0.96 4.48 -18.72
CA ALA A 95 -0.28 3.72 -19.78
C ALA A 95 0.39 4.65 -20.79
N GLU A 96 -0.28 5.74 -21.15
CA GLU A 96 0.23 6.67 -22.14
C GLU A 96 1.47 7.41 -21.64
N LEU A 97 1.44 7.91 -20.40
CA LEU A 97 2.60 8.57 -19.80
C LEU A 97 3.74 7.57 -19.53
N ALA A 98 3.41 6.32 -19.14
CA ALA A 98 4.40 5.26 -18.98
C ALA A 98 5.13 4.96 -20.29
N TRP A 99 4.44 5.00 -21.43
CA TRP A 99 5.10 4.87 -22.73
C TRP A 99 6.12 5.99 -22.98
N ILE A 100 5.73 7.24 -22.72
CA ILE A 100 6.65 8.38 -22.84
C ILE A 100 7.86 8.18 -21.92
N PHE A 101 7.66 7.77 -20.69
CA PHE A 101 8.74 7.52 -19.74
C PHE A 101 9.62 6.32 -20.09
N ASN A 102 9.08 5.29 -20.75
CA ASN A 102 9.89 4.22 -21.31
C ASN A 102 10.88 4.73 -22.38
N CYS A 103 10.52 5.80 -23.10
CA CYS A 103 11.41 6.43 -24.09
C CYS A 103 12.40 7.42 -23.46
N VAL A 104 12.13 7.91 -22.25
CA VAL A 104 13.03 8.81 -21.48
C VAL A 104 14.01 8.02 -20.61
N ALA A 105 13.52 6.99 -19.92
CA ALA A 105 14.29 6.21 -18.99
C ALA A 105 15.37 5.37 -19.69
N ARG A 106 16.48 5.14 -18.99
CA ARG A 106 17.56 4.30 -19.51
C ARG A 106 17.35 2.84 -19.10
N ILE A 107 17.52 1.92 -20.04
CA ILE A 107 17.37 0.48 -19.77
C ILE A 107 18.29 0.00 -18.63
N GLY A 108 19.48 0.59 -18.50
CA GLY A 108 20.41 0.29 -17.42
C GLY A 108 19.89 0.69 -16.02
N TRP A 109 18.95 1.63 -15.94
CA TRP A 109 18.28 1.97 -14.69
C TRP A 109 17.31 0.86 -14.28
N MET A 110 16.55 0.32 -15.24
CA MET A 110 15.60 -0.78 -15.01
C MET A 110 16.30 -2.04 -14.53
N TYR A 111 17.43 -2.41 -15.14
CA TYR A 111 18.21 -3.57 -14.72
C TYR A 111 18.86 -3.45 -13.34
N ARG A 112 19.00 -2.24 -12.80
CA ARG A 112 19.53 -2.03 -11.44
C ARG A 112 18.46 -2.22 -10.35
N MET A 113 17.19 -2.22 -10.72
CA MET A 113 16.09 -2.37 -9.77
C MET A 113 16.13 -3.73 -9.08
N THR A 114 16.17 -3.72 -7.74
CA THR A 114 16.26 -4.95 -6.93
C THR A 114 15.05 -5.85 -7.13
N GLN A 115 13.85 -5.28 -7.15
CA GLN A 115 12.62 -6.05 -7.32
C GLN A 115 12.53 -6.77 -8.67
N PHE A 116 13.12 -6.25 -9.77
CA PHE A 116 13.21 -6.98 -11.02
C PHE A 116 14.05 -8.25 -10.83
N LYS A 117 15.21 -8.12 -10.19
CA LYS A 117 16.11 -9.25 -9.93
C LYS A 117 15.45 -10.31 -9.06
N ASP A 118 14.72 -9.89 -8.02
CA ASP A 118 14.04 -10.79 -7.08
C ASP A 118 12.88 -11.55 -7.73
N LYS A 119 12.06 -10.87 -8.55
CA LYS A 119 10.87 -11.46 -9.20
C LYS A 119 11.21 -12.26 -10.46
N ALA A 120 12.17 -11.81 -11.25
CA ALA A 120 12.63 -12.52 -12.45
C ALA A 120 13.44 -13.80 -12.09
N GLY A 121 14.10 -13.79 -10.91
CA GLY A 121 14.92 -14.91 -10.45
C GLY A 121 16.03 -15.28 -11.44
N LYS A 122 16.31 -16.60 -11.58
CA LYS A 122 17.33 -17.11 -12.52
C LYS A 122 16.83 -17.19 -13.97
N ASN A 123 15.54 -16.97 -14.20
CA ASN A 123 14.89 -17.24 -15.50
C ASN A 123 14.33 -15.94 -16.13
N THR A 124 15.22 -14.97 -16.33
CA THR A 124 14.87 -13.63 -16.86
C THR A 124 14.24 -13.70 -18.26
N GLU A 125 14.57 -14.71 -19.07
CA GLU A 125 14.04 -14.89 -20.42
C GLU A 125 12.53 -15.17 -20.46
N ASN A 126 11.98 -15.75 -19.39
CA ASN A 126 10.56 -16.04 -19.26
C ASN A 126 9.77 -14.94 -18.52
N SER A 127 10.44 -13.86 -18.13
CA SER A 127 9.79 -12.72 -17.48
C SER A 127 9.09 -11.84 -18.49
N SER A 128 7.92 -11.30 -18.13
CA SER A 128 7.22 -10.37 -19.01
C SER A 128 8.01 -9.06 -19.17
N LEU A 129 7.92 -8.43 -20.35
CA LEU A 129 8.48 -7.09 -20.54
C LEU A 129 7.89 -6.08 -19.53
N GLY A 130 6.62 -6.25 -19.17
CA GLY A 130 5.96 -5.43 -18.14
C GLY A 130 6.66 -5.51 -16.78
N LEU A 131 7.26 -6.65 -16.42
CA LEU A 131 8.04 -6.79 -15.19
C LEU A 131 9.35 -5.99 -15.22
N LEU A 132 9.94 -5.75 -16.40
CA LEU A 132 11.10 -4.87 -16.55
C LEU A 132 10.69 -3.40 -16.58
N ALA A 133 9.58 -3.08 -17.26
CA ALA A 133 9.14 -1.72 -17.52
C ALA A 133 8.23 -1.12 -16.42
N TYR A 134 7.74 -1.92 -15.44
CA TYR A 134 6.81 -1.41 -14.43
C TYR A 134 7.33 -0.22 -13.60
N PRO A 135 8.65 0.01 -13.40
CA PRO A 135 9.10 1.20 -12.70
C PRO A 135 8.78 2.50 -13.46
N SER A 136 8.73 2.47 -14.80
CA SER A 136 8.26 3.60 -15.60
C SER A 136 6.75 3.82 -15.45
N LEU A 137 5.96 2.75 -15.31
CA LEU A 137 4.54 2.84 -14.99
C LEU A 137 4.33 3.42 -13.59
N MET A 138 5.13 3.03 -12.60
CA MET A 138 5.06 3.61 -11.26
C MET A 138 5.44 5.10 -11.28
N ALA A 139 6.43 5.50 -12.06
CA ALA A 139 6.77 6.91 -12.25
C ALA A 139 5.59 7.67 -12.90
N ALA A 140 4.91 7.07 -13.89
CA ALA A 140 3.72 7.64 -14.51
C ALA A 140 2.58 7.78 -13.50
N ASP A 141 2.33 6.77 -12.66
CA ASP A 141 1.31 6.82 -11.62
C ASP A 141 1.46 8.04 -10.70
N ILE A 142 2.68 8.36 -10.33
CA ILE A 142 3.01 9.44 -9.41
C ILE A 142 2.98 10.81 -10.11
N LEU A 143 3.65 10.89 -11.26
CA LEU A 143 3.88 12.15 -11.96
C LEU A 143 2.66 12.63 -12.75
N LEU A 144 1.75 11.73 -13.13
CA LEU A 144 0.47 12.04 -13.79
C LEU A 144 -0.44 12.92 -12.93
N TYR A 145 -0.26 12.88 -11.61
CA TYR A 145 -1.01 13.71 -10.65
C TYR A 145 -0.17 14.86 -10.09
N HIS A 146 1.04 15.10 -10.60
CA HIS A 146 2.01 16.01 -9.99
C HIS A 146 2.15 15.78 -8.49
N ALA A 147 2.10 14.52 -8.04
CA ALA A 147 2.25 14.18 -6.63
C ALA A 147 3.61 14.62 -6.11
N THR A 148 3.60 15.24 -4.93
CA THR A 148 4.80 15.76 -4.27
C THR A 148 5.32 14.81 -3.20
N HIS A 149 4.43 13.96 -2.66
CA HIS A 149 4.74 13.05 -1.56
C HIS A 149 4.18 11.65 -1.84
N VAL A 150 4.97 10.63 -1.58
CA VAL A 150 4.58 9.22 -1.78
C VAL A 150 4.87 8.43 -0.52
N PRO A 151 3.84 8.02 0.24
CA PRO A 151 4.01 7.12 1.40
C PRO A 151 4.52 5.76 0.93
N VAL A 152 5.72 5.39 1.34
CA VAL A 152 6.36 4.13 0.95
C VAL A 152 7.09 3.48 2.11
N GLY A 153 7.22 2.15 2.03
CA GLY A 153 8.17 1.42 2.87
C GLY A 153 9.61 1.61 2.38
N GLU A 154 10.57 1.29 3.24
CA GLU A 154 12.02 1.37 2.93
C GLU A 154 12.39 0.61 1.64
N ASP A 155 11.73 -0.51 1.35
CA ASP A 155 11.96 -1.33 0.16
C ASP A 155 11.52 -0.66 -1.15
N GLN A 156 10.69 0.39 -1.08
CA GLN A 156 10.20 1.14 -2.24
C GLN A 156 10.98 2.45 -2.48
N LYS A 157 11.91 2.82 -1.61
CA LYS A 157 12.69 4.06 -1.74
C LYS A 157 13.40 4.15 -3.09
N GLN A 158 14.00 3.04 -3.56
CA GLN A 158 14.68 2.98 -4.84
C GLN A 158 13.77 3.32 -6.03
N HIS A 159 12.46 2.99 -5.95
CA HIS A 159 11.50 3.34 -6.99
C HIS A 159 11.20 4.83 -7.02
N ILE A 160 11.14 5.48 -5.85
CA ILE A 160 10.93 6.94 -5.79
C ILE A 160 12.17 7.67 -6.30
N GLU A 161 13.38 7.18 -5.99
CA GLU A 161 14.63 7.70 -6.57
C GLU A 161 14.61 7.60 -8.10
N LEU A 162 14.21 6.45 -8.66
CA LEU A 162 14.07 6.29 -10.11
C LEU A 162 12.99 7.20 -10.70
N THR A 163 11.86 7.41 -10.01
CA THR A 163 10.82 8.36 -10.44
C THR A 163 11.39 9.78 -10.54
N ARG A 164 12.19 10.19 -9.57
CA ARG A 164 12.90 11.48 -9.58
C ARG A 164 13.90 11.59 -10.74
N ASP A 165 14.66 10.52 -10.98
CA ASP A 165 15.60 10.47 -12.12
C ASP A 165 14.88 10.61 -13.47
N ILE A 166 13.72 9.96 -13.64
CA ILE A 166 12.90 10.07 -14.85
C ILE A 166 12.34 11.48 -14.99
N ALA A 167 11.79 12.08 -13.92
CA ALA A 167 11.29 13.44 -13.92
C ALA A 167 12.40 14.47 -14.25
N ALA A 168 13.55 14.35 -13.59
CA ALA A 168 14.71 15.20 -13.82
C ALA A 168 15.20 15.11 -15.27
N LYS A 169 15.29 13.87 -15.80
CA LYS A 169 15.73 13.66 -17.17
C LYS A 169 14.73 14.21 -18.18
N PHE A 170 13.43 14.01 -18.00
CA PHE A 170 12.39 14.60 -18.84
C PHE A 170 12.50 16.12 -18.84
N ASN A 171 12.52 16.74 -17.67
CA ASN A 171 12.62 18.19 -17.55
C ASN A 171 13.88 18.75 -18.21
N HIS A 172 15.03 18.07 -18.03
CA HIS A 172 16.29 18.48 -18.64
C HIS A 172 16.28 18.31 -20.16
N ASP A 173 15.88 17.14 -20.67
CA ASP A 173 15.96 16.83 -22.11
C ASP A 173 15.05 17.74 -22.95
N TYR A 174 13.92 18.16 -22.39
CA TYR A 174 12.96 19.06 -23.07
C TYR A 174 13.08 20.51 -22.64
N GLY A 175 14.01 20.86 -21.74
CA GLY A 175 14.27 22.24 -21.31
C GLY A 175 13.09 22.88 -20.54
N VAL A 176 12.37 22.10 -19.73
CA VAL A 176 11.16 22.51 -18.99
C VAL A 176 11.31 22.25 -17.49
N ASP A 177 10.52 22.94 -16.67
CA ASP A 177 10.26 22.61 -15.26
C ASP A 177 8.82 22.14 -15.13
N PHE A 178 8.55 20.90 -15.58
CA PHE A 178 7.19 20.39 -15.68
C PHE A 178 6.85 19.36 -14.61
N PHE A 179 7.60 18.26 -14.51
CA PHE A 179 7.36 17.27 -13.49
C PHE A 179 8.02 17.62 -12.15
N PRO A 180 7.31 17.44 -11.01
CA PRO A 180 7.89 17.62 -9.68
C PRO A 180 8.91 16.53 -9.35
N MET A 181 9.70 16.79 -8.30
CA MET A 181 10.58 15.80 -7.69
C MET A 181 9.88 15.21 -6.45
N PRO A 182 9.13 14.09 -6.57
CA PRO A 182 8.39 13.56 -5.44
C PRO A 182 9.31 13.10 -4.32
N GLU A 183 8.85 13.26 -3.08
CA GLU A 183 9.59 12.85 -1.90
C GLU A 183 8.97 11.60 -1.27
N PRO A 184 9.79 10.61 -0.89
CA PRO A 184 9.28 9.48 -0.13
C PRO A 184 8.89 9.97 1.27
N VAL A 185 7.65 9.69 1.67
CA VAL A 185 7.23 9.90 3.06
C VAL A 185 7.41 8.59 3.81
N ILE A 186 8.50 8.52 4.56
CA ILE A 186 8.76 7.42 5.49
C ILE A 186 8.22 7.85 6.84
N GLU A 187 6.89 7.87 7.00
CA GLU A 187 6.27 8.22 8.27
C GLU A 187 6.49 7.09 9.28
N GLY A 188 7.28 7.35 10.29
CA GLY A 188 7.50 6.53 11.47
C GLY A 188 7.83 5.05 11.19
N THR A 189 8.21 4.30 12.18
CA THR A 189 8.28 2.84 12.09
C THR A 189 6.87 2.27 11.95
N ALA A 190 6.44 1.96 10.70
CA ALA A 190 5.23 1.17 10.48
C ALA A 190 5.29 -0.05 11.39
N THR A 191 4.23 -0.28 12.14
CA THR A 191 4.18 -1.46 13.01
C THR A 191 4.32 -2.71 12.13
N ARG A 192 5.53 -3.27 12.13
CA ARG A 192 5.79 -4.48 11.38
C ARG A 192 5.14 -5.63 12.09
N VAL A 193 4.03 -6.10 11.55
CA VAL A 193 3.30 -7.26 12.07
C VAL A 193 3.97 -8.52 11.58
N MET A 194 4.32 -9.40 12.51
CA MET A 194 4.94 -10.69 12.22
C MET A 194 3.89 -11.81 12.22
N SER A 195 4.27 -12.98 11.67
CA SER A 195 3.41 -14.16 11.65
C SER A 195 3.00 -14.58 13.06
N LEU A 196 1.75 -15.01 13.24
CA LEU A 196 1.27 -15.57 14.52
C LEU A 196 1.88 -16.94 14.83
N ARG A 197 2.58 -17.56 13.88
CA ARG A 197 3.21 -18.90 14.04
C ARG A 197 4.73 -18.82 14.10
N ASP A 198 5.31 -17.69 13.65
CA ASP A 198 6.75 -17.47 13.61
C ASP A 198 7.04 -15.96 13.72
N GLY A 199 7.34 -15.51 14.92
CA GLY A 199 7.59 -14.08 15.22
C GLY A 199 8.81 -13.49 14.52
N THR A 200 9.62 -14.31 13.82
CA THR A 200 10.77 -13.84 13.04
C THR A 200 10.41 -13.52 11.58
N LYS A 201 9.27 -14.03 11.08
CA LYS A 201 8.80 -13.83 9.70
C LYS A 201 7.68 -12.81 9.64
N LYS A 202 7.74 -11.89 8.66
CA LYS A 202 6.66 -10.94 8.41
C LYS A 202 5.34 -11.68 8.12
N MET A 203 4.22 -11.20 8.69
CA MET A 203 2.89 -11.69 8.35
C MET A 203 2.69 -11.59 6.83
N SER A 204 2.38 -12.71 6.20
CA SER A 204 2.28 -12.82 4.76
C SER A 204 1.00 -13.53 4.33
N LYS A 205 0.35 -12.99 3.30
CA LYS A 205 -0.81 -13.63 2.66
C LYS A 205 -0.45 -14.88 1.87
N SER A 206 0.81 -15.05 1.48
CA SER A 206 1.30 -16.22 0.75
C SER A 206 1.73 -17.37 1.66
N ASP A 207 1.65 -17.21 2.99
CA ASP A 207 1.91 -18.32 3.91
C ASP A 207 0.84 -19.40 3.69
N PRO A 208 1.23 -20.69 3.56
CA PRO A 208 0.28 -21.78 3.36
C PRO A 208 -0.69 -21.97 4.54
N SER A 209 -0.29 -21.56 5.75
CA SER A 209 -1.13 -21.65 6.94
C SER A 209 -1.94 -20.38 7.15
N ASP A 210 -3.27 -20.47 7.08
CA ASP A 210 -4.16 -19.36 7.43
C ASP A 210 -4.06 -18.94 8.92
N GLN A 211 -3.59 -19.85 9.78
CA GLN A 211 -3.33 -19.56 11.21
C GLN A 211 -2.11 -18.64 11.44
N SER A 212 -1.34 -18.35 10.41
CA SER A 212 -0.16 -17.47 10.49
C SER A 212 -0.52 -15.99 10.47
N ARG A 213 -1.76 -15.65 10.08
CA ARG A 213 -2.20 -14.27 9.82
C ARG A 213 -3.63 -14.01 10.28
N ILE A 214 -3.94 -12.74 10.48
CA ILE A 214 -5.31 -12.25 10.64
C ILE A 214 -5.65 -11.54 9.32
N ASN A 215 -6.67 -12.06 8.60
CA ASN A 215 -7.17 -11.43 7.39
C ASN A 215 -8.15 -10.31 7.78
N MET A 216 -8.22 -9.26 6.99
CA MET A 216 -9.18 -8.16 7.22
C MET A 216 -10.64 -8.61 7.00
N THR A 217 -10.84 -9.76 6.38
CA THR A 217 -12.16 -10.38 6.19
C THR A 217 -12.55 -11.35 7.31
N ASP A 218 -11.65 -11.67 8.25
CA ASP A 218 -11.94 -12.56 9.37
C ASP A 218 -13.03 -11.94 10.27
N ASP A 219 -13.97 -12.78 10.72
CA ASP A 219 -14.94 -12.37 11.73
C ASP A 219 -14.35 -12.42 13.15
N ALA A 220 -15.13 -11.92 14.12
CA ALA A 220 -14.69 -11.81 15.51
C ALA A 220 -14.25 -13.16 16.11
N ASP A 221 -14.99 -14.23 15.84
CA ASP A 221 -14.70 -15.56 16.37
C ASP A 221 -13.43 -16.14 15.75
N THR A 222 -13.25 -15.96 14.46
CA THR A 222 -12.04 -16.36 13.73
C THR A 222 -10.81 -15.62 14.24
N ILE A 223 -10.91 -14.29 14.42
CA ILE A 223 -9.82 -13.46 14.99
C ILE A 223 -9.44 -13.97 16.38
N ALA A 224 -10.41 -14.13 17.26
CA ALA A 224 -10.20 -14.61 18.63
C ALA A 224 -9.56 -16.01 18.65
N ALA A 225 -10.04 -16.92 17.79
CA ALA A 225 -9.49 -18.27 17.65
C ALA A 225 -8.02 -18.26 17.15
N LYS A 226 -7.68 -17.42 16.17
CA LYS A 226 -6.31 -17.27 15.64
C LYS A 226 -5.37 -16.71 16.70
N ILE A 227 -5.77 -15.70 17.47
CA ILE A 227 -4.95 -15.12 18.55
C ILE A 227 -4.74 -16.15 19.67
N ARG A 228 -5.78 -16.89 20.06
CA ARG A 228 -5.66 -17.94 21.06
C ARG A 228 -4.63 -19.00 20.65
N LYS A 229 -4.61 -19.38 19.38
CA LYS A 229 -3.69 -20.37 18.80
C LYS A 229 -2.34 -19.78 18.38
N ALA A 230 -2.14 -18.47 18.49
CA ALA A 230 -0.84 -17.85 18.18
C ALA A 230 0.26 -18.50 19.00
N ARG A 231 1.42 -18.71 18.37
CA ARG A 231 2.55 -19.34 19.06
C ARG A 231 3.08 -18.39 20.14
N THR A 232 3.39 -18.93 21.30
CA THR A 232 4.10 -18.28 22.41
C THR A 232 4.89 -19.31 23.17
N ASP A 233 5.94 -18.86 23.86
CA ASP A 233 6.65 -19.65 24.85
C ASP A 233 5.83 -19.78 26.16
N PRO A 234 6.23 -20.63 27.12
CA PRO A 234 5.50 -20.86 28.37
C PRO A 234 5.72 -19.76 29.42
N GLU A 235 6.75 -18.91 29.28
CA GLU A 235 7.13 -17.94 30.28
C GLU A 235 6.14 -16.76 30.34
N PRO A 236 5.85 -16.20 31.52
CA PRO A 236 5.03 -14.99 31.64
C PRO A 236 5.68 -13.80 30.94
N LEU A 237 4.88 -12.76 30.67
CA LEU A 237 5.44 -11.51 30.11
C LEU A 237 6.40 -10.85 31.08
N PRO A 238 7.59 -10.41 30.62
CA PRO A 238 8.58 -9.72 31.46
C PRO A 238 8.08 -8.31 31.83
N GLU A 239 8.78 -7.68 32.76
CA GLU A 239 8.46 -6.31 33.19
C GLU A 239 8.79 -5.24 32.16
N THR A 240 9.77 -5.49 31.29
CA THR A 240 10.27 -4.51 30.33
C THR A 240 10.23 -5.03 28.90
N TRP A 241 10.14 -4.09 27.94
CA TRP A 241 10.20 -4.39 26.50
C TRP A 241 11.50 -5.13 26.10
N ASP A 242 12.62 -4.78 26.70
CA ASP A 242 13.91 -5.41 26.40
C ASP A 242 13.95 -6.89 26.82
N GLY A 243 13.17 -7.27 27.83
CA GLY A 243 12.98 -8.68 28.22
C GLY A 243 12.33 -9.56 27.13
N LEU A 244 11.79 -8.94 26.06
CA LEU A 244 11.24 -9.63 24.89
C LEU A 244 12.24 -9.77 23.72
N ALA A 245 13.51 -9.39 23.87
CA ALA A 245 14.49 -9.36 22.78
C ALA A 245 14.63 -10.74 22.11
N GLU A 246 14.72 -11.80 22.90
CA GLU A 246 14.87 -13.19 22.44
C GLU A 246 13.51 -13.95 22.34
N ARG A 247 12.38 -13.25 22.42
CA ARG A 247 11.02 -13.81 22.44
C ARG A 247 10.18 -13.19 21.32
N PRO A 248 10.50 -13.47 20.04
CA PRO A 248 9.91 -12.76 18.89
C PRO A 248 8.39 -12.91 18.77
N GLU A 249 7.81 -14.04 19.15
CA GLU A 249 6.37 -14.25 19.13
C GLU A 249 5.67 -13.37 20.18
N ALA A 250 6.16 -13.34 21.41
CA ALA A 250 5.64 -12.48 22.48
C ALA A 250 5.76 -10.99 22.08
N ARG A 251 6.93 -10.61 21.59
CA ARG A 251 7.22 -9.26 21.10
C ARG A 251 6.24 -8.83 20.00
N ASN A 252 5.92 -9.72 19.06
CA ASN A 252 4.93 -9.47 18.01
C ASN A 252 3.54 -9.21 18.59
N LEU A 253 3.06 -10.03 19.52
CA LEU A 253 1.73 -9.88 20.10
C LEU A 253 1.60 -8.58 20.91
N VAL A 254 2.62 -8.20 21.67
CA VAL A 254 2.67 -6.92 22.40
C VAL A 254 2.68 -5.75 21.41
N ASN A 255 3.44 -5.82 20.31
CA ASN A 255 3.40 -4.81 19.25
C ASN A 255 2.02 -4.64 18.62
N ILE A 256 1.32 -5.74 18.37
CA ILE A 256 -0.05 -5.69 17.82
C ILE A 256 -0.98 -5.02 18.81
N TYR A 257 -0.89 -5.38 20.11
CA TYR A 257 -1.70 -4.76 21.16
C TYR A 257 -1.47 -3.25 21.21
N ALA A 258 -0.23 -2.83 21.38
CA ALA A 258 0.14 -1.42 21.45
C ALA A 258 -0.33 -0.62 20.21
N ALA A 259 -0.12 -1.18 19.00
CA ALA A 259 -0.53 -0.53 17.77
C ALA A 259 -2.04 -0.32 17.65
N LEU A 260 -2.85 -1.27 18.16
CA LEU A 260 -4.31 -1.20 18.03
C LEU A 260 -4.99 -0.47 19.20
N SER A 261 -4.43 -0.57 20.42
CA SER A 261 -4.95 0.17 21.58
C SER A 261 -4.57 1.66 21.58
N GLY A 262 -3.51 2.02 20.82
CA GLY A 262 -2.92 3.36 20.85
C GLY A 262 -2.02 3.61 22.05
N GLU A 263 -1.76 2.59 22.86
CA GLU A 263 -0.86 2.66 24.01
C GLU A 263 0.60 2.51 23.60
N THR A 264 1.54 2.99 24.44
CA THR A 264 2.95 2.70 24.24
C THR A 264 3.27 1.26 24.62
N ARG A 265 4.34 0.69 24.05
CA ARG A 265 4.80 -0.66 24.39
C ARG A 265 5.10 -0.80 25.88
N GLU A 266 5.67 0.24 26.48
CA GLU A 266 5.99 0.32 27.90
C GLU A 266 4.74 0.27 28.77
N ALA A 267 3.66 0.96 28.37
CA ALA A 267 2.39 0.91 29.07
C ALA A 267 1.76 -0.49 29.02
N VAL A 268 1.78 -1.14 27.83
CA VAL A 268 1.31 -2.51 27.67
C VAL A 268 2.15 -3.48 28.51
N MET A 269 3.47 -3.34 28.52
CA MET A 269 4.35 -4.16 29.37
C MET A 269 4.03 -4.00 30.84
N ALA A 270 3.86 -2.76 31.34
CA ALA A 270 3.51 -2.49 32.72
C ALA A 270 2.14 -3.11 33.11
N GLN A 271 1.15 -3.05 32.20
CA GLN A 271 -0.19 -3.63 32.42
C GLN A 271 -0.15 -5.16 32.57
N PHE A 272 0.71 -5.83 31.80
CA PHE A 272 0.77 -7.29 31.72
C PHE A 272 2.03 -7.92 32.31
N ALA A 273 2.85 -7.15 33.00
CA ALA A 273 4.05 -7.64 33.69
C ALA A 273 3.73 -8.84 34.59
N GLY A 274 4.50 -9.92 34.46
CA GLY A 274 4.32 -11.17 35.22
C GLY A 274 3.08 -11.98 34.89
N LYS A 275 2.21 -11.54 33.96
CA LYS A 275 1.00 -12.27 33.58
C LYS A 275 1.30 -13.33 32.51
N ALA A 276 0.64 -14.47 32.64
CA ALA A 276 0.73 -15.55 31.65
C ALA A 276 -0.05 -15.20 30.37
N PHE A 277 0.30 -15.85 29.26
CA PHE A 277 -0.40 -15.68 27.98
C PHE A 277 -1.88 -16.08 28.01
N SER A 278 -2.29 -16.90 28.96
CA SER A 278 -3.72 -17.18 29.20
C SER A 278 -4.54 -15.96 29.63
N VAL A 279 -3.88 -14.91 30.17
CA VAL A 279 -4.48 -13.63 30.52
C VAL A 279 -4.30 -12.61 29.37
N PHE A 280 -3.10 -12.56 28.80
CA PHE A 280 -2.76 -11.57 27.76
C PHE A 280 -3.49 -11.81 26.43
N LYS A 281 -3.54 -13.05 25.94
CA LYS A 281 -4.17 -13.36 24.65
C LYS A 281 -5.66 -13.03 24.56
N PRO A 282 -6.49 -13.28 25.58
CA PRO A 282 -7.88 -12.82 25.59
C PRO A 282 -7.97 -11.29 25.48
N ALA A 283 -7.19 -10.53 26.26
CA ALA A 283 -7.17 -9.08 26.19
C ALA A 283 -6.72 -8.57 24.80
N LEU A 284 -5.69 -9.20 24.21
CA LEU A 284 -5.27 -8.91 22.84
C LEU A 284 -6.40 -9.20 21.84
N ALA A 285 -7.11 -10.33 21.99
CA ALA A 285 -8.22 -10.67 21.10
C ALA A 285 -9.34 -9.63 21.16
N GLU A 286 -9.69 -9.14 22.34
CA GLU A 286 -10.68 -8.08 22.54
C GLU A 286 -10.27 -6.80 21.78
N VAL A 287 -9.03 -6.35 21.93
CA VAL A 287 -8.52 -5.16 21.23
C VAL A 287 -8.53 -5.35 19.72
N VAL A 288 -8.07 -6.50 19.22
CA VAL A 288 -8.04 -6.77 17.76
C VAL A 288 -9.45 -6.87 17.19
N VAL A 289 -10.36 -7.56 17.89
CA VAL A 289 -11.76 -7.69 17.48
C VAL A 289 -12.44 -6.33 17.47
N ALA A 290 -12.27 -5.51 18.51
CA ALA A 290 -12.86 -4.17 18.59
C ALA A 290 -12.47 -3.28 17.40
N GLN A 291 -11.24 -3.41 16.90
CA GLN A 291 -10.74 -2.62 15.77
C GLN A 291 -11.11 -3.22 14.40
N LEU A 292 -10.99 -4.54 14.24
CA LEU A 292 -11.15 -5.17 12.92
C LEU A 292 -12.56 -5.65 12.61
N ALA A 293 -13.36 -6.07 13.60
CA ALA A 293 -14.70 -6.60 13.34
C ALA A 293 -15.64 -5.58 12.63
N PRO A 294 -15.63 -4.28 12.98
CA PRO A 294 -16.39 -3.28 12.22
C PRO A 294 -15.92 -3.17 10.77
N ILE A 295 -14.60 -3.19 10.54
CA ILE A 295 -14.00 -3.13 9.20
C ILE A 295 -14.41 -4.36 8.38
N SER A 296 -14.23 -5.56 8.95
CA SER A 296 -14.59 -6.80 8.24
C SER A 296 -16.10 -6.90 7.97
N GLY A 297 -16.93 -6.39 8.88
CA GLY A 297 -18.39 -6.29 8.68
C GLY A 297 -18.71 -5.41 7.47
N ARG A 298 -18.19 -4.19 7.44
CA ARG A 298 -18.39 -3.25 6.34
C ARG A 298 -17.80 -3.75 5.03
N MET A 299 -16.66 -4.44 5.04
CA MET A 299 -16.12 -5.09 3.83
C MET A 299 -17.09 -6.12 3.27
N ARG A 300 -17.70 -6.96 4.13
CA ARG A 300 -18.70 -7.96 3.67
C ARG A 300 -19.92 -7.29 3.05
N ASP A 301 -20.42 -6.22 3.65
CA ASP A 301 -21.57 -5.47 3.12
C ASP A 301 -21.25 -4.88 1.75
N LEU A 302 -20.10 -4.24 1.59
CA LEU A 302 -19.64 -3.69 0.30
C LEU A 302 -19.46 -4.80 -0.75
N LEU A 303 -18.85 -5.91 -0.39
CA LEU A 303 -18.61 -7.04 -1.30
C LEU A 303 -19.89 -7.76 -1.70
N ALA A 304 -20.96 -7.64 -0.91
CA ALA A 304 -22.29 -8.12 -1.28
C ALA A 304 -22.97 -7.26 -2.37
N ASP A 305 -22.51 -6.01 -2.58
CA ASP A 305 -22.94 -5.12 -3.65
C ASP A 305 -21.75 -4.65 -4.52
N PRO A 306 -21.24 -5.51 -5.42
CA PRO A 306 -20.12 -5.17 -6.30
C PRO A 306 -20.40 -3.96 -7.21
N ALA A 307 -21.66 -3.70 -7.55
CA ALA A 307 -22.04 -2.58 -8.41
C ALA A 307 -21.79 -1.23 -7.71
N GLU A 308 -22.02 -1.16 -6.41
CA GLU A 308 -21.70 0.04 -5.63
C GLU A 308 -20.19 0.30 -5.58
N ILE A 309 -19.35 -0.74 -5.41
CA ILE A 309 -17.90 -0.59 -5.47
C ILE A 309 -17.45 -0.09 -6.84
N ASP A 310 -17.99 -0.68 -7.93
CA ASP A 310 -17.65 -0.28 -9.29
C ASP A 310 -18.07 1.17 -9.55
N ARG A 311 -19.21 1.62 -9.02
CA ARG A 311 -19.69 3.00 -9.12
C ARG A 311 -18.76 3.98 -8.36
N ILE A 312 -18.29 3.61 -7.18
CA ILE A 312 -17.35 4.43 -6.41
C ILE A 312 -16.02 4.56 -7.16
N LEU A 313 -15.47 3.45 -7.66
CA LEU A 313 -14.24 3.46 -8.44
C LEU A 313 -14.38 4.26 -9.73
N GLY A 314 -15.51 4.17 -10.43
CA GLY A 314 -15.80 4.94 -11.63
C GLY A 314 -15.80 6.45 -11.37
N ARG A 315 -16.51 6.91 -10.33
CA ARG A 315 -16.48 8.34 -9.94
C ARG A 315 -15.07 8.80 -9.51
N GLY A 316 -14.34 7.92 -8.83
CA GLY A 316 -12.94 8.18 -8.49
C GLY A 316 -12.06 8.33 -9.73
N ALA A 317 -12.29 7.50 -10.76
CA ALA A 317 -11.56 7.57 -12.03
C ALA A 317 -11.87 8.86 -12.80
N GLU A 318 -13.14 9.31 -12.82
CA GLU A 318 -13.52 10.60 -13.41
C GLU A 318 -12.77 11.76 -12.74
N ARG A 319 -12.78 11.83 -11.40
CA ARG A 319 -12.03 12.86 -10.63
C ARG A 319 -10.52 12.75 -10.82
N ALA A 320 -9.99 11.53 -10.95
CA ALA A 320 -8.58 11.30 -11.24
C ALA A 320 -8.22 11.80 -12.65
N ALA A 321 -9.08 11.54 -13.65
CA ALA A 321 -8.89 11.99 -15.02
C ALA A 321 -8.91 13.52 -15.14
N GLU A 322 -9.76 14.23 -14.38
CA GLU A 322 -9.78 15.70 -14.33
C GLU A 322 -8.41 16.30 -13.99
N ILE A 323 -7.60 15.59 -13.18
CA ILE A 323 -6.24 15.99 -12.83
C ILE A 323 -5.24 15.48 -13.87
N ALA A 324 -5.39 14.24 -14.28
CA ALA A 324 -4.44 13.52 -15.13
C ALA A 324 -4.42 14.03 -16.57
N ASP A 325 -5.59 14.28 -17.17
CA ASP A 325 -5.72 14.60 -18.59
C ASP A 325 -5.01 15.90 -18.99
N PRO A 326 -5.11 17.02 -18.25
CA PRO A 326 -4.35 18.24 -18.56
C PRO A 326 -2.85 18.03 -18.47
N ILE A 327 -2.37 17.24 -17.50
CA ILE A 327 -0.95 16.95 -17.31
C ILE A 327 -0.45 16.07 -18.46
N LEU A 328 -1.20 15.05 -18.83
CA LEU A 328 -0.88 14.18 -19.97
C LEU A 328 -0.86 14.98 -21.29
N ALA A 329 -1.88 15.80 -21.54
CA ALA A 329 -1.95 16.62 -22.73
C ALA A 329 -0.74 17.54 -22.85
N ARG A 330 -0.33 18.17 -21.74
CA ARG A 330 0.86 19.01 -21.71
C ARG A 330 2.16 18.21 -21.92
N ALA A 331 2.26 17.01 -21.33
CA ALA A 331 3.41 16.12 -21.57
C ALA A 331 3.52 15.74 -23.05
N LYS A 332 2.40 15.40 -23.70
CA LYS A 332 2.33 15.10 -25.15
C LYS A 332 2.77 16.29 -26.01
N GLU A 333 2.33 17.49 -25.65
CA GLU A 333 2.75 18.72 -26.33
C GLU A 333 4.26 18.96 -26.20
N ILE A 334 4.81 18.79 -25.00
CA ILE A 334 6.24 18.98 -24.73
C ILE A 334 7.10 18.01 -25.57
N VAL A 335 6.69 16.75 -25.70
CA VAL A 335 7.41 15.77 -26.53
C VAL A 335 7.17 15.94 -28.03
N GLY A 336 6.28 16.87 -28.43
CA GLY A 336 6.02 17.20 -29.84
C GLY A 336 4.99 16.30 -30.53
N PHE A 337 4.12 15.63 -29.79
CA PHE A 337 3.02 14.86 -30.41
C PHE A 337 1.96 15.79 -30.99
N VAL A 338 1.53 15.50 -32.23
CA VAL A 338 0.42 16.20 -32.85
C VAL A 338 -0.87 15.77 -32.14
N GLN A 339 -1.58 16.75 -31.57
CA GLN A 339 -2.86 16.49 -30.92
C GLN A 339 -4.01 16.77 -31.90
N SER A 340 -5.07 15.93 -31.86
CA SER A 340 -6.32 16.24 -32.55
C SER A 340 -6.95 17.49 -31.92
N ARG A 341 -7.36 18.44 -32.76
CA ARG A 341 -8.09 19.64 -32.33
C ARG A 341 -9.50 19.30 -31.89
#